data_470450579394399f907a874340ac2cc7
#
_entry.id   470450579394399f907a874340ac2cc7
#
_cell.length_a   1.000
_cell.length_b   1.000
_cell.length_c   1.000
_cell.angle_alpha   90.00
_cell.angle_beta   90.00
_cell.angle_gamma   90.00
#
_symmetry.space_group_name_H-M   'P 1'
#
loop_
_entity.id
_entity.type
_entity.pdbx_description
1 polymer ?
#
loop_
_entity_poly.entity_id
_entity_poly.type
_entity_poly.pdbx_seq_one_letter_code
_entity_poly.pdbx_strand_id
1 'polypeptide(L)'
;GSKILNNFIPTYESTVTENIWKEGAILLGKLNCDEFAMGSSNETSFFGNVQNPIDKDLVPGGSSGGSASAVAGHLTPITIGTDTGGSIRQPASFTGTVGLKPTYGSCSRYGIVAFASSLDQAGPMAQNVKDCALLQEVISSYDSKDSTSVDFKRNQYSKELTNNIKGKKIGIPKEYRVDGMPKEIEDLWQKGIQYIKDCGAETIDISLPHTSYALPTYYIVAPAEASSNLARYDGVKYGFRAKGENLIDMYEKTRSEGFGSEVQRRIMIGTYVLSSGYYDAYYLKAQKVRKLIKNDFD
;
A
#
# COMPACT_ATOMS: atom_id res chain seq x y z
N GLY A 1 0.35 11.83 -7.20
CA GLY A 1 1.19 11.36 -8.32
C GLY A 1 0.52 11.47 -9.70
N SER A 2 -0.71 12.03 -9.83
CA SER A 2 -1.48 12.01 -11.09
C SER A 2 -1.73 13.39 -11.68
N LYS A 3 -1.65 13.50 -13.01
CA LYS A 3 -2.05 14.70 -13.77
C LYS A 3 -3.55 14.97 -13.64
N ILE A 4 -4.38 13.92 -13.61
CA ILE A 4 -5.85 14.10 -13.57
C ILE A 4 -6.34 14.81 -12.32
N LEU A 5 -5.59 14.74 -11.21
CA LEU A 5 -5.88 15.42 -9.94
C LEU A 5 -4.93 16.59 -9.62
N ASN A 6 -4.08 17.02 -10.57
CA ASN A 6 -3.05 18.02 -10.32
C ASN A 6 -3.58 19.35 -9.74
N ASN A 7 -4.79 19.76 -10.15
CA ASN A 7 -5.42 21.00 -9.70
C ASN A 7 -6.53 20.77 -8.65
N PHE A 8 -6.63 19.55 -8.12
CA PHE A 8 -7.66 19.21 -7.14
C PHE A 8 -7.22 19.62 -5.73
N ILE A 9 -8.05 20.43 -5.07
CA ILE A 9 -7.91 20.78 -3.67
C ILE A 9 -9.04 20.08 -2.91
N PRO A 10 -8.71 19.13 -1.99
CA PRO A 10 -9.73 18.42 -1.23
C PRO A 10 -10.49 19.38 -0.30
N THR A 11 -11.79 19.15 -0.15
CA THR A 11 -12.70 19.98 0.66
C THR A 11 -12.91 19.45 2.07
N TYR A 12 -12.28 18.32 2.40
CA TYR A 12 -12.33 17.65 3.71
C TYR A 12 -11.02 16.93 3.98
N GLU A 13 -10.76 16.66 5.25
CA GLU A 13 -9.58 15.97 5.72
C GLU A 13 -9.82 14.45 5.79
N SER A 14 -8.77 13.65 5.60
CA SER A 14 -8.86 12.22 5.85
C SER A 14 -8.88 11.96 7.37
N THR A 15 -9.58 10.90 7.79
CA THR A 15 -9.61 10.52 9.21
C THR A 15 -8.21 10.24 9.76
N VAL A 16 -7.35 9.64 8.95
CA VAL A 16 -5.96 9.35 9.33
C VAL A 16 -5.19 10.63 9.66
N THR A 17 -5.23 11.62 8.77
CA THR A 17 -4.53 12.90 8.98
C THR A 17 -5.22 13.78 10.02
N GLU A 18 -6.55 13.77 10.09
CA GLU A 18 -7.29 14.44 11.16
C GLU A 18 -6.86 13.96 12.55
N ASN A 19 -6.68 12.67 12.73
CA ASN A 19 -6.20 12.11 14.01
C ASN A 19 -4.79 12.59 14.34
N ILE A 20 -3.90 12.68 13.35
CA ILE A 20 -2.54 13.19 13.53
C ILE A 20 -2.55 14.67 13.95
N TRP A 21 -3.41 15.48 13.33
CA TRP A 21 -3.55 16.91 13.70
C TRP A 21 -4.10 17.10 15.10
N LYS A 22 -5.02 16.25 15.56
CA LYS A 22 -5.57 16.29 16.93
C LYS A 22 -4.51 16.02 17.99
N GLU A 23 -3.47 15.25 17.66
CA GLU A 23 -2.31 14.99 18.55
C GLU A 23 -1.23 16.08 18.43
N GLY A 24 -1.49 17.17 17.71
CA GLY A 24 -0.60 18.33 17.62
C GLY A 24 0.54 18.23 16.61
N ALA A 25 0.49 17.27 15.69
CA ALA A 25 1.49 17.18 14.63
C ALA A 25 1.40 18.35 13.63
N ILE A 26 2.51 18.65 12.97
CA ILE A 26 2.65 19.74 12.00
C ILE A 26 2.88 19.14 10.61
N LEU A 27 2.15 19.63 9.61
CA LEU A 27 2.36 19.26 8.20
C LEU A 27 3.63 19.94 7.67
N LEU A 28 4.65 19.15 7.37
CA LEU A 28 5.86 19.65 6.70
C LEU A 28 5.71 19.72 5.18
N GLY A 29 4.89 18.84 4.60
CA GLY A 29 4.64 18.82 3.16
C GLY A 29 3.92 17.56 2.70
N LYS A 30 3.66 17.50 1.41
CA LYS A 30 3.13 16.33 0.70
C LYS A 30 4.27 15.61 0.00
N LEU A 31 4.16 14.29 -0.08
CA LEU A 31 5.20 13.43 -0.63
C LEU A 31 4.72 12.81 -1.96
N ASN A 32 5.67 12.54 -2.84
CA ASN A 32 5.40 11.92 -4.12
C ASN A 32 5.14 10.41 -3.95
N CYS A 33 4.41 9.82 -4.89
CA CYS A 33 4.10 8.40 -4.92
C CYS A 33 3.89 7.95 -6.37
N ASP A 34 3.89 6.64 -6.63
CA ASP A 34 3.38 6.13 -7.90
C ASP A 34 1.94 6.58 -8.12
N GLU A 35 1.57 6.84 -9.37
CA GLU A 35 0.25 7.35 -9.73
C GLU A 35 -0.87 6.44 -9.21
N PHE A 36 -1.80 6.97 -8.42
CA PHE A 36 -2.91 6.23 -7.77
C PHE A 36 -2.46 4.98 -7.01
N ALA A 37 -1.27 5.01 -6.42
CA ALA A 37 -0.64 3.86 -5.75
C ALA A 37 -0.39 2.65 -6.68
N MET A 38 -0.33 2.86 -7.98
CA MET A 38 -0.12 1.84 -9.01
C MET A 38 1.32 1.83 -9.50
N GLY A 39 2.16 1.14 -8.77
CA GLY A 39 3.58 0.97 -9.08
C GLY A 39 4.32 0.33 -7.92
N SER A 40 5.60 0.06 -8.12
CA SER A 40 6.46 -0.57 -7.11
C SER A 40 7.88 0.00 -7.07
N SER A 41 8.13 1.07 -7.84
CA SER A 41 9.46 1.71 -7.95
C SER A 41 9.42 3.22 -7.78
N ASN A 42 8.23 3.82 -7.78
CA ASN A 42 7.96 5.27 -7.77
C ASN A 42 8.46 5.98 -9.03
N GLU A 43 8.28 5.33 -10.19
CA GLU A 43 8.62 5.84 -11.51
C GLU A 43 7.39 6.25 -12.32
N THR A 44 6.17 5.97 -11.86
CA THR A 44 4.93 6.23 -12.60
C THR A 44 4.28 7.58 -12.27
N SER A 45 4.88 8.38 -11.41
CA SER A 45 4.33 9.67 -11.01
C SER A 45 4.41 10.71 -12.14
N PHE A 46 3.32 11.49 -12.31
CA PHE A 46 3.31 12.68 -13.16
C PHE A 46 4.34 13.73 -12.75
N PHE A 47 4.73 13.78 -11.46
CA PHE A 47 5.70 14.74 -10.93
C PHE A 47 7.14 14.25 -11.03
N GLY A 48 7.39 13.14 -11.71
CA GLY A 48 8.72 12.55 -11.88
C GLY A 48 9.07 11.50 -10.82
N ASN A 49 10.26 10.94 -10.95
CA ASN A 49 10.75 9.85 -10.13
C ASN A 49 11.16 10.32 -8.74
N VAL A 50 11.03 9.44 -7.75
CA VAL A 50 11.62 9.63 -6.42
C VAL A 50 12.97 8.92 -6.37
N GLN A 51 13.96 9.56 -5.80
CA GLN A 51 15.30 8.99 -5.59
C GLN A 51 15.38 8.26 -4.25
N ASN A 52 16.17 7.19 -4.21
CA ASN A 52 16.53 6.53 -2.97
C ASN A 52 17.67 7.34 -2.30
N PRO A 53 17.51 7.82 -1.04
CA PRO A 53 18.52 8.61 -0.39
C PRO A 53 19.80 7.83 -0.01
N ILE A 54 19.75 6.49 0.01
CA ILE A 54 20.92 5.62 0.26
C ILE A 54 21.84 5.61 -0.97
N ASP A 55 21.23 5.50 -2.14
CA ASP A 55 21.91 5.51 -3.43
C ASP A 55 20.96 6.10 -4.49
N LYS A 56 21.35 7.21 -5.11
CA LYS A 56 20.51 7.95 -6.06
C LYS A 56 20.29 7.23 -7.38
N ASP A 57 21.10 6.23 -7.67
CA ASP A 57 20.95 5.39 -8.88
C ASP A 57 19.98 4.23 -8.68
N LEU A 58 19.49 4.05 -7.44
CA LEU A 58 18.52 3.03 -7.08
C LEU A 58 17.12 3.62 -6.89
N VAL A 59 16.10 2.81 -7.16
CA VAL A 59 14.70 3.14 -6.85
C VAL A 59 14.44 3.03 -5.36
N PRO A 60 13.58 3.89 -4.77
CA PRO A 60 13.22 3.80 -3.36
C PRO A 60 12.19 2.69 -3.07
N GLY A 61 11.67 2.03 -4.13
CA GLY A 61 10.48 1.23 -4.04
C GLY A 61 9.20 2.07 -4.10
N GLY A 62 8.05 1.41 -4.15
CA GLY A 62 6.74 2.05 -4.29
C GLY A 62 5.57 1.17 -3.82
N SER A 63 4.41 1.78 -3.84
CA SER A 63 4.05 3.12 -4.32
C SER A 63 4.36 4.26 -3.35
N SER A 64 4.60 4.02 -2.05
CA SER A 64 4.91 5.06 -1.06
C SER A 64 6.41 5.41 -1.02
N GLY A 65 7.07 5.50 -2.19
CA GLY A 65 8.50 5.77 -2.30
C GLY A 65 8.92 7.12 -1.73
N GLY A 66 8.14 8.18 -1.96
CA GLY A 66 8.40 9.50 -1.38
C GLY A 66 8.30 9.50 0.15
N SER A 67 7.35 8.75 0.71
CA SER A 67 7.21 8.60 2.16
C SER A 67 8.43 7.90 2.76
N ALA A 68 8.87 6.81 2.15
CA ALA A 68 10.06 6.06 2.56
C ALA A 68 11.33 6.90 2.44
N SER A 69 11.51 7.57 1.29
CA SER A 69 12.69 8.42 1.04
C SER A 69 12.78 9.61 1.98
N ALA A 70 11.64 10.23 2.34
CA ALA A 70 11.64 11.35 3.27
C ALA A 70 12.11 10.93 4.67
N VAL A 71 11.68 9.76 5.15
CA VAL A 71 12.13 9.19 6.43
C VAL A 71 13.60 8.77 6.33
N ALA A 72 14.00 8.02 5.31
CA ALA A 72 15.37 7.56 5.13
C ALA A 72 16.37 8.71 4.99
N GLY A 73 15.96 9.79 4.30
CA GLY A 73 16.75 11.01 4.14
C GLY A 73 16.69 11.97 5.33
N HIS A 74 16.09 11.59 6.46
CA HIS A 74 15.95 12.41 7.67
C HIS A 74 15.25 13.76 7.46
N LEU A 75 14.38 13.88 6.45
CA LEU A 75 13.60 15.09 6.21
C LEU A 75 12.44 15.24 7.22
N THR A 76 11.97 14.13 7.73
CA THR A 76 10.92 14.04 8.76
C THR A 76 11.09 12.75 9.57
N PRO A 77 10.73 12.73 10.86
CA PRO A 77 10.82 11.51 11.67
C PRO A 77 9.80 10.44 11.28
N ILE A 78 8.64 10.86 10.80
CA ILE A 78 7.49 9.98 10.48
C ILE A 78 6.79 10.42 9.20
N THR A 79 6.18 9.47 8.50
CA THR A 79 5.30 9.72 7.34
C THR A 79 4.16 8.72 7.31
N ILE A 80 3.12 9.04 6.52
CA ILE A 80 2.05 8.11 6.17
C ILE A 80 2.28 7.59 4.76
N GLY A 81 2.12 6.29 4.59
CA GLY A 81 2.00 5.63 3.30
C GLY A 81 0.67 4.91 3.17
N THR A 82 0.45 4.27 2.02
CA THR A 82 -0.64 3.33 1.79
C THR A 82 -0.10 2.01 1.25
N ASP A 83 -0.75 0.91 1.58
CA ASP A 83 -0.34 -0.44 1.18
C ASP A 83 -1.54 -1.23 0.66
N THR A 84 -1.49 -1.59 -0.59
CA THR A 84 -2.49 -2.43 -1.27
C THR A 84 -1.90 -3.82 -1.56
N GLY A 85 -0.65 -3.86 -2.00
CA GLY A 85 0.09 -5.08 -2.32
C GLY A 85 1.57 -5.04 -1.93
N GLY A 86 1.95 -4.22 -0.94
CA GLY A 86 3.32 -4.05 -0.49
C GLY A 86 3.81 -2.60 -0.47
N SER A 87 2.95 -1.64 -0.81
CA SER A 87 3.36 -0.25 -1.10
C SER A 87 3.84 0.59 0.11
N ILE A 88 3.81 0.07 1.33
CA ILE A 88 4.53 0.57 2.51
C ILE A 88 5.76 -0.31 2.77
N ARG A 89 5.57 -1.63 2.82
CA ARG A 89 6.56 -2.61 3.26
C ARG A 89 7.76 -2.69 2.32
N GLN A 90 7.51 -2.70 1.01
CA GLN A 90 8.56 -2.79 0.00
C GLN A 90 9.46 -1.54 0.00
N PRO A 91 8.93 -0.29 -0.11
CA PRO A 91 9.79 0.89 -0.06
C PRO A 91 10.49 1.05 1.29
N ALA A 92 9.88 0.62 2.41
CA ALA A 92 10.58 0.59 3.70
C ALA A 92 11.79 -0.35 3.66
N SER A 93 11.65 -1.53 3.06
CA SER A 93 12.76 -2.48 2.88
C SER A 93 13.88 -1.91 1.99
N PHE A 94 13.53 -1.21 0.90
CA PHE A 94 14.50 -0.67 -0.06
C PHE A 94 15.26 0.55 0.47
N THR A 95 14.68 1.25 1.45
CA THR A 95 15.27 2.47 2.03
C THR A 95 15.79 2.28 3.46
N GLY A 96 15.75 1.05 4.00
CA GLY A 96 16.22 0.74 5.35
C GLY A 96 15.40 1.40 6.46
N THR A 97 14.12 1.68 6.22
CA THR A 97 13.19 2.27 7.21
C THR A 97 12.22 1.22 7.76
N VAL A 98 11.43 1.61 8.75
CA VAL A 98 10.34 0.76 9.28
C VAL A 98 9.02 1.19 8.67
N GLY A 99 8.35 0.26 8.00
CA GLY A 99 7.01 0.47 7.46
C GLY A 99 6.05 -0.63 7.91
N LEU A 100 4.90 -0.24 8.45
CA LEU A 100 3.87 -1.15 8.93
C LEU A 100 2.61 -1.06 8.07
N LYS A 101 2.23 -2.19 7.45
CA LYS A 101 0.87 -2.35 6.95
C LYS A 101 -0.02 -2.91 8.07
N PRO A 102 -0.91 -2.10 8.64
CA PRO A 102 -1.78 -2.59 9.71
C PRO A 102 -2.82 -3.58 9.21
N THR A 103 -3.51 -4.22 10.15
CA THR A 103 -4.67 -5.06 9.84
C THR A 103 -5.74 -4.25 9.10
N TYR A 104 -6.31 -4.84 8.04
CA TYR A 104 -7.36 -4.20 7.25
C TYR A 104 -8.54 -3.78 8.14
N GLY A 105 -9.00 -2.54 7.96
CA GLY A 105 -10.07 -1.95 8.75
C GLY A 105 -9.62 -1.30 10.08
N SER A 106 -8.33 -1.39 10.45
CA SER A 106 -7.83 -0.73 11.66
C SER A 106 -7.59 0.78 11.48
N CYS A 107 -7.32 1.22 10.25
CA CYS A 107 -7.26 2.63 9.88
C CYS A 107 -8.38 2.93 8.89
N SER A 108 -9.09 4.04 9.08
CA SER A 108 -10.14 4.48 8.16
C SER A 108 -9.56 4.79 6.77
N ARG A 109 -10.30 4.41 5.73
CA ARG A 109 -10.02 4.80 4.33
C ARG A 109 -10.71 6.12 3.93
N TYR A 110 -11.51 6.71 4.81
CA TYR A 110 -12.17 7.96 4.52
C TYR A 110 -11.16 9.08 4.25
N GLY A 111 -11.30 9.72 3.08
CA GLY A 111 -10.36 10.73 2.58
C GLY A 111 -9.13 10.19 1.86
N ILE A 112 -8.97 8.86 1.75
CA ILE A 112 -7.93 8.22 0.95
C ILE A 112 -8.47 7.96 -0.46
N VAL A 113 -7.69 8.31 -1.48
CA VAL A 113 -8.02 8.01 -2.88
C VAL A 113 -7.89 6.50 -3.10
N ALA A 114 -9.00 5.85 -3.46
CA ALA A 114 -9.05 4.40 -3.57
C ALA A 114 -8.35 3.88 -4.83
N PHE A 115 -7.44 2.92 -4.64
CA PHE A 115 -6.95 2.03 -5.69
C PHE A 115 -7.79 0.74 -5.71
N ALA A 116 -7.62 -0.12 -4.72
CA ALA A 116 -8.35 -1.38 -4.57
C ALA A 116 -9.01 -1.44 -3.18
N SER A 117 -10.28 -1.10 -3.12
CA SER A 117 -11.02 -0.83 -1.88
C SER A 117 -10.99 -1.97 -0.87
N SER A 118 -10.90 -3.24 -1.33
CA SER A 118 -10.84 -4.41 -0.46
C SER A 118 -9.43 -4.75 0.03
N LEU A 119 -8.42 -3.97 -0.35
CA LEU A 119 -7.01 -4.21 -0.03
C LEU A 119 -6.31 -2.98 0.57
N ASP A 120 -6.68 -1.77 0.13
CA ASP A 120 -6.01 -0.52 0.53
C ASP A 120 -6.04 -0.31 2.04
N GLN A 121 -4.89 0.02 2.59
CA GLN A 121 -4.75 0.39 3.99
C GLN A 121 -3.70 1.48 4.16
N ALA A 122 -4.01 2.53 4.93
CA ALA A 122 -3.01 3.48 5.39
C ALA A 122 -2.14 2.86 6.49
N GLY A 123 -0.90 3.30 6.58
CA GLY A 123 -0.02 2.86 7.65
C GLY A 123 1.19 3.78 7.83
N PRO A 124 1.88 3.66 8.98
CA PRO A 124 3.01 4.50 9.35
C PRO A 124 4.31 4.03 8.71
N MET A 125 5.19 5.00 8.47
CA MET A 125 6.61 4.77 8.17
C MET A 125 7.46 5.65 9.08
N ALA A 126 8.53 5.10 9.64
CA ALA A 126 9.39 5.77 10.60
C ALA A 126 10.83 5.23 10.57
N GLN A 127 11.76 5.90 11.26
CA GLN A 127 13.14 5.45 11.42
C GLN A 127 13.29 4.19 12.29
N ASN A 128 12.37 3.99 13.22
CA ASN A 128 12.43 2.89 14.17
C ASN A 128 11.02 2.35 14.52
N VAL A 129 11.00 1.17 15.13
CA VAL A 129 9.75 0.47 15.48
C VAL A 129 8.92 1.24 16.51
N LYS A 130 9.54 1.96 17.44
CA LYS A 130 8.83 2.70 18.48
C LYS A 130 8.03 3.87 17.90
N ASP A 131 8.64 4.66 17.03
CA ASP A 131 7.96 5.78 16.37
C ASP A 131 6.87 5.28 15.42
N CYS A 132 7.13 4.17 14.74
CA CYS A 132 6.13 3.49 13.91
C CYS A 132 4.91 3.03 14.74
N ALA A 133 5.16 2.45 15.93
CA ALA A 133 4.09 2.02 16.84
C ALA A 133 3.29 3.21 17.40
N LEU A 134 3.95 4.30 17.79
CA LEU A 134 3.29 5.53 18.26
C LEU A 134 2.38 6.11 17.17
N LEU A 135 2.89 6.22 15.94
CA LEU A 135 2.08 6.73 14.84
C LEU A 135 0.91 5.80 14.52
N GLN A 136 1.09 4.47 14.60
CA GLN A 136 0.01 3.50 14.42
C GLN A 136 -1.09 3.66 15.48
N GLU A 137 -0.74 3.93 16.72
CA GLU A 137 -1.73 4.20 17.78
C GLU A 137 -2.62 5.40 17.45
N VAL A 138 -2.00 6.45 16.91
CA VAL A 138 -2.70 7.71 16.56
C VAL A 138 -3.67 7.49 15.39
N ILE A 139 -3.22 6.81 14.33
CA ILE A 139 -4.02 6.65 13.11
C ILE A 139 -5.05 5.52 13.16
N SER A 140 -4.94 4.62 14.15
CA SER A 140 -5.91 3.54 14.35
C SER A 140 -7.15 4.03 15.11
N SER A 141 -8.28 4.05 14.44
CA SER A 141 -9.56 4.42 15.07
C SER A 141 -10.74 3.84 14.30
N TYR A 142 -11.83 3.57 15.02
CA TYR A 142 -13.11 3.34 14.36
C TYR A 142 -13.63 4.62 13.71
N ASP A 143 -14.18 4.48 12.52
CA ASP A 143 -14.77 5.59 11.78
C ASP A 143 -16.05 5.13 11.06
N SER A 144 -17.17 5.69 11.47
CA SER A 144 -18.47 5.39 10.85
C SER A 144 -18.60 5.83 9.39
N LYS A 145 -17.67 6.68 8.89
CA LYS A 145 -17.61 7.12 7.50
C LYS A 145 -16.98 6.06 6.58
N ASP A 146 -16.30 5.06 7.14
CA ASP A 146 -15.76 3.92 6.40
C ASP A 146 -16.45 2.63 6.82
N SER A 147 -17.26 2.06 5.93
CA SER A 147 -18.02 0.82 6.17
C SER A 147 -17.16 -0.41 6.48
N THR A 148 -15.85 -0.34 6.22
CA THR A 148 -14.90 -1.42 6.52
C THR A 148 -14.09 -1.17 7.80
N SER A 149 -14.28 0.00 8.42
CA SER A 149 -13.64 0.30 9.69
C SER A 149 -14.15 -0.63 10.80
N VAL A 150 -13.23 -1.24 11.54
CA VAL A 150 -13.55 -2.19 12.61
C VAL A 150 -13.51 -1.48 13.94
N ASP A 151 -14.60 -1.64 14.73
CA ASP A 151 -14.62 -1.16 16.09
C ASP A 151 -13.86 -2.17 16.98
N PHE A 152 -12.67 -1.77 17.38
CA PHE A 152 -11.82 -2.56 18.27
C PHE A 152 -11.24 -1.67 19.36
N LYS A 153 -10.92 -2.28 20.50
CA LYS A 153 -10.24 -1.57 21.57
C LYS A 153 -8.88 -1.06 21.08
N ARG A 154 -8.70 0.26 21.12
CA ARG A 154 -7.43 0.90 20.74
C ARG A 154 -6.28 0.31 21.54
N ASN A 155 -5.34 -0.32 20.88
CA ASN A 155 -4.15 -0.89 21.51
C ASN A 155 -3.09 0.20 21.71
N GLN A 156 -2.33 0.10 22.78
CA GLN A 156 -1.17 0.94 23.04
C GLN A 156 0.08 0.16 22.60
N TYR A 157 0.28 0.07 21.27
CA TYR A 157 1.35 -0.73 20.68
C TYR A 157 2.74 -0.37 21.21
N SER A 158 2.99 0.90 21.50
CA SER A 158 4.27 1.36 22.07
C SER A 158 4.56 0.77 23.46
N LYS A 159 3.53 0.49 24.23
CA LYS A 159 3.66 -0.15 25.56
C LYS A 159 3.88 -1.67 25.46
N GLU A 160 3.48 -2.29 24.36
CA GLU A 160 3.70 -3.71 24.08
C GLU A 160 5.11 -4.03 23.59
N LEU A 161 5.93 -3.01 23.30
CA LEU A 161 7.32 -3.16 22.88
C LEU A 161 8.22 -3.50 24.07
N THR A 162 8.13 -4.74 24.52
CA THR A 162 8.84 -5.22 25.74
C THR A 162 10.27 -5.64 25.47
N ASN A 163 10.74 -5.64 24.21
CA ASN A 163 12.02 -6.22 23.78
C ASN A 163 12.21 -7.70 24.17
N ASN A 164 11.13 -8.40 24.47
CA ASN A 164 11.14 -9.79 24.90
C ASN A 164 10.25 -10.65 24.01
N ILE A 165 10.88 -11.51 23.21
CA ILE A 165 10.20 -12.51 22.37
C ILE A 165 10.49 -13.94 22.82
N LYS A 166 11.11 -14.13 23.99
CA LYS A 166 11.45 -15.45 24.53
C LYS A 166 10.21 -16.35 24.62
N GLY A 167 10.31 -17.54 24.06
CA GLY A 167 9.23 -18.51 24.01
C GLY A 167 8.13 -18.23 22.98
N LYS A 168 8.22 -17.14 22.22
CA LYS A 168 7.33 -16.92 21.07
C LYS A 168 7.64 -17.92 19.96
N LYS A 169 6.59 -18.44 19.30
CA LYS A 169 6.72 -19.31 18.13
C LYS A 169 6.62 -18.48 16.85
N ILE A 170 7.62 -18.56 16.01
CA ILE A 170 7.73 -17.83 14.74
C ILE A 170 7.68 -18.83 13.59
N GLY A 171 6.63 -18.79 12.79
CA GLY A 171 6.49 -19.64 11.61
C GLY A 171 7.37 -19.14 10.46
N ILE A 172 8.10 -20.06 9.84
CA ILE A 172 8.93 -19.78 8.66
C ILE A 172 8.29 -20.49 7.46
N PRO A 173 7.57 -19.77 6.59
CA PRO A 173 6.93 -20.38 5.43
C PRO A 173 7.96 -20.82 4.39
N LYS A 174 7.93 -22.10 4.01
CA LYS A 174 8.84 -22.62 2.98
C LYS A 174 8.61 -21.95 1.62
N GLU A 175 7.38 -21.50 1.33
CA GLU A 175 6.98 -20.87 0.08
C GLU A 175 7.49 -19.43 -0.07
N TYR A 176 8.03 -18.83 1.00
CA TYR A 176 8.65 -17.49 0.92
C TYR A 176 10.09 -17.53 0.42
N ARG A 177 10.66 -18.74 0.32
CA ARG A 177 11.94 -18.95 -0.34
C ARG A 177 11.68 -19.42 -1.75
N VAL A 178 11.97 -18.56 -2.72
CA VAL A 178 11.70 -18.81 -4.14
C VAL A 178 12.96 -19.25 -4.86
N ASP A 179 12.79 -20.07 -5.89
CA ASP A 179 13.88 -20.47 -6.76
C ASP A 179 14.52 -19.25 -7.41
N GLY A 180 15.84 -19.22 -7.49
CA GLY A 180 16.60 -18.09 -8.04
C GLY A 180 16.78 -16.91 -7.09
N MET A 181 16.42 -17.03 -5.80
CA MET A 181 16.77 -16.02 -4.79
C MET A 181 18.29 -15.79 -4.77
N PRO A 182 18.78 -14.53 -4.88
CA PRO A 182 20.21 -14.25 -4.76
C PRO A 182 20.77 -14.74 -3.42
N LYS A 183 21.98 -15.32 -3.47
CA LYS A 183 22.62 -15.87 -2.26
C LYS A 183 22.74 -14.84 -1.12
N GLU A 184 23.02 -13.61 -1.44
CA GLU A 184 23.11 -12.51 -0.48
C GLU A 184 21.80 -12.29 0.28
N ILE A 185 20.65 -12.39 -0.41
CA ILE A 185 19.32 -12.27 0.20
C ILE A 185 19.02 -13.49 1.07
N GLU A 186 19.38 -14.68 0.60
CA GLU A 186 19.25 -15.91 1.39
C GLU A 186 20.09 -15.85 2.68
N ASP A 187 21.32 -15.37 2.59
CA ASP A 187 22.20 -15.21 3.75
C ASP A 187 21.64 -14.22 4.77
N LEU A 188 21.05 -13.11 4.30
CA LEU A 188 20.35 -12.14 5.15
C LEU A 188 19.09 -12.74 5.81
N TRP A 189 18.33 -13.54 5.08
CA TRP A 189 17.18 -14.27 5.60
C TRP A 189 17.59 -15.22 6.73
N GLN A 190 18.63 -16.01 6.52
CA GLN A 190 19.17 -16.93 7.54
C GLN A 190 19.70 -16.18 8.76
N LYS A 191 20.38 -15.04 8.55
CA LYS A 191 20.85 -14.18 9.63
C LYS A 191 19.68 -13.61 10.45
N GLY A 192 18.58 -13.20 9.79
CA GLY A 192 17.36 -12.76 10.45
C GLY A 192 16.74 -13.86 11.32
N ILE A 193 16.66 -15.10 10.81
CA ILE A 193 16.20 -16.26 11.57
C ILE A 193 17.09 -16.49 12.80
N GLN A 194 18.42 -16.38 12.65
CA GLN A 194 19.33 -16.54 13.76
C GLN A 194 19.13 -15.47 14.83
N TYR A 195 18.95 -14.21 14.48
CA TYR A 195 18.64 -13.14 15.44
C TYR A 195 17.37 -13.42 16.25
N ILE A 196 16.32 -13.95 15.61
CA ILE A 196 15.08 -14.32 16.28
C ILE A 196 15.35 -15.43 17.31
N LYS A 197 16.14 -16.44 16.98
CA LYS A 197 16.54 -17.53 17.88
C LYS A 197 17.40 -17.03 19.03
N ASP A 198 18.37 -16.17 18.77
CA ASP A 198 19.24 -15.57 19.79
C ASP A 198 18.45 -14.72 20.80
N CYS A 199 17.33 -14.11 20.39
CA CYS A 199 16.38 -13.44 21.26
C CYS A 199 15.48 -14.42 22.05
N GLY A 200 15.65 -15.74 21.88
CA GLY A 200 14.97 -16.79 22.64
C GLY A 200 13.60 -17.20 22.09
N ALA A 201 13.26 -16.81 20.86
CA ALA A 201 12.07 -17.33 20.19
C ALA A 201 12.34 -18.70 19.56
N GLU A 202 11.30 -19.50 19.39
CA GLU A 202 11.31 -20.78 18.68
C GLU A 202 10.88 -20.57 17.23
N THR A 203 11.67 -21.07 16.25
CA THR A 203 11.26 -21.05 14.85
C THR A 203 10.68 -22.39 14.43
N ILE A 204 9.57 -22.36 13.68
CA ILE A 204 8.83 -23.54 13.23
C ILE A 204 8.66 -23.45 11.71
N ASP A 205 9.03 -24.49 10.99
CA ASP A 205 8.74 -24.57 9.56
C ASP A 205 7.24 -24.76 9.35
N ILE A 206 6.65 -23.88 8.54
CA ILE A 206 5.24 -23.91 8.18
C ILE A 206 5.06 -23.91 6.66
N SER A 207 3.85 -24.19 6.20
CA SER A 207 3.49 -24.17 4.78
C SER A 207 2.27 -23.26 4.55
N LEU A 208 2.37 -22.40 3.56
CA LEU A 208 1.28 -21.55 3.04
C LEU A 208 1.09 -21.88 1.54
N PRO A 209 0.48 -23.04 1.20
CA PRO A 209 0.55 -23.63 -0.15
C PRO A 209 -0.08 -22.77 -1.23
N HIS A 210 -1.04 -21.88 -0.89
CA HIS A 210 -1.68 -21.00 -1.86
C HIS A 210 -0.92 -19.69 -2.12
N THR A 211 0.26 -19.48 -1.50
CA THR A 211 1.11 -18.28 -1.71
C THR A 211 1.46 -18.09 -3.19
N SER A 212 1.70 -19.17 -3.94
CA SER A 212 1.99 -19.11 -5.38
C SER A 212 0.90 -18.43 -6.23
N TYR A 213 -0.33 -18.42 -5.73
CA TYR A 213 -1.47 -17.79 -6.40
C TYR A 213 -1.71 -16.34 -5.95
N ALA A 214 -0.95 -15.82 -4.98
CA ALA A 214 -1.20 -14.50 -4.41
C ALA A 214 -1.03 -13.38 -5.45
N LEU A 215 0.07 -13.40 -6.20
CA LEU A 215 0.36 -12.39 -7.22
C LEU A 215 -0.64 -12.40 -8.39
N PRO A 216 -0.95 -13.55 -9.03
CA PRO A 216 -2.02 -13.61 -10.03
C PRO A 216 -3.39 -13.13 -9.50
N THR A 217 -3.76 -13.53 -8.28
CA THR A 217 -5.01 -13.09 -7.65
C THR A 217 -5.04 -11.57 -7.47
N TYR A 218 -3.96 -10.98 -7.00
CA TYR A 218 -3.82 -9.53 -6.86
C TYR A 218 -4.00 -8.82 -8.21
N TYR A 219 -3.35 -9.27 -9.27
CA TYR A 219 -3.45 -8.64 -10.61
C TYR A 219 -4.81 -8.81 -11.29
N ILE A 220 -5.71 -9.63 -10.75
CA ILE A 220 -7.11 -9.70 -11.17
C ILE A 220 -7.98 -8.79 -10.28
N VAL A 221 -7.90 -8.96 -8.95
CA VAL A 221 -8.78 -8.26 -8.00
C VAL A 221 -8.50 -6.76 -7.98
N ALA A 222 -7.24 -6.36 -7.85
CA ALA A 222 -6.88 -4.95 -7.70
C ALA A 222 -7.20 -4.12 -8.95
N PRO A 223 -6.86 -4.53 -10.20
CA PRO A 223 -7.30 -3.83 -11.41
C PRO A 223 -8.82 -3.80 -11.59
N ALA A 224 -9.54 -4.87 -11.23
CA ALA A 224 -10.99 -4.89 -11.28
C ALA A 224 -11.60 -3.79 -10.38
N GLU A 225 -11.15 -3.69 -9.14
CA GLU A 225 -11.59 -2.64 -8.22
C GLU A 225 -11.14 -1.25 -8.67
N ALA A 226 -9.91 -1.11 -9.20
CA ALA A 226 -9.39 0.13 -9.75
C ALA A 226 -10.25 0.66 -10.90
N SER A 227 -10.67 -0.18 -11.83
CA SER A 227 -11.49 0.23 -12.96
C SER A 227 -12.82 0.86 -12.51
N SER A 228 -13.41 0.35 -11.45
CA SER A 228 -14.62 0.92 -10.83
C SER A 228 -14.30 2.18 -10.01
N ASN A 229 -13.26 2.16 -9.18
CA ASN A 229 -12.90 3.28 -8.32
C ASN A 229 -12.48 4.52 -9.10
N LEU A 230 -11.75 4.34 -10.20
CA LEU A 230 -11.24 5.44 -11.03
C LEU A 230 -12.24 5.91 -12.10
N ALA A 231 -13.41 5.28 -12.21
CA ALA A 231 -14.47 5.73 -13.13
C ALA A 231 -14.97 7.15 -12.85
N ARG A 232 -14.86 7.61 -11.59
CA ARG A 232 -15.29 8.95 -11.16
C ARG A 232 -14.41 10.11 -11.63
N TYR A 233 -13.20 9.81 -12.10
CA TYR A 233 -12.25 10.84 -12.57
C TYR A 233 -12.46 11.08 -14.07
N ASP A 234 -13.41 11.94 -14.39
CA ASP A 234 -13.86 12.25 -15.75
C ASP A 234 -13.68 13.73 -16.15
N GLY A 235 -13.14 14.55 -15.22
CA GLY A 235 -12.93 15.99 -15.43
C GLY A 235 -14.21 16.84 -15.41
N VAL A 236 -15.39 16.29 -15.05
CA VAL A 236 -16.64 17.05 -15.05
C VAL A 236 -16.78 17.92 -13.80
N LYS A 237 -16.59 17.34 -12.61
CA LYS A 237 -16.77 18.08 -11.34
C LYS A 237 -15.47 18.68 -10.81
N TYR A 238 -14.32 18.02 -11.06
CA TYR A 238 -13.00 18.42 -10.57
C TYR A 238 -11.91 17.74 -11.38
N GLY A 239 -10.68 18.19 -11.19
CA GLY A 239 -9.51 17.63 -11.82
C GLY A 239 -9.24 18.20 -13.22
N PHE A 240 -8.28 17.60 -13.91
CA PHE A 240 -7.94 17.95 -15.28
C PHE A 240 -9.10 17.64 -16.22
N ARG A 241 -9.39 18.57 -17.14
CA ARG A 241 -10.35 18.42 -18.22
C ARG A 241 -9.71 18.81 -19.55
N ALA A 242 -9.68 17.88 -20.50
CA ALA A 242 -9.28 18.16 -21.86
C ALA A 242 -10.39 18.88 -22.65
N LYS A 243 -10.00 19.62 -23.68
CA LYS A 243 -10.95 20.16 -24.65
C LYS A 243 -11.42 19.06 -25.59
N GLY A 244 -12.71 18.89 -25.76
CA GLY A 244 -13.33 17.94 -26.68
C GLY A 244 -14.25 18.64 -27.67
N GLU A 245 -14.47 18.02 -28.83
CA GLU A 245 -15.43 18.45 -29.84
C GLU A 245 -16.89 18.20 -29.40
N ASN A 246 -17.06 17.17 -28.60
CA ASN A 246 -18.33 16.78 -27.97
C ASN A 246 -18.08 16.15 -26.60
N LEU A 247 -19.13 15.74 -25.89
CA LEU A 247 -19.04 15.19 -24.53
C LEU A 247 -18.23 13.89 -24.47
N ILE A 248 -18.42 13.00 -25.44
CA ILE A 248 -17.70 11.71 -25.49
C ILE A 248 -16.20 11.95 -25.73
N ASP A 249 -15.87 12.76 -26.72
CA ASP A 249 -14.47 13.12 -27.03
C ASP A 249 -13.78 13.82 -25.84
N MET A 250 -14.52 14.68 -25.13
CA MET A 250 -14.01 15.29 -23.88
C MET A 250 -13.69 14.24 -22.81
N TYR A 251 -14.54 13.23 -22.59
CA TYR A 251 -14.26 12.14 -21.64
C TYR A 251 -13.05 11.30 -22.07
N GLU A 252 -13.00 10.90 -23.32
CA GLU A 252 -11.91 10.09 -23.85
C GLU A 252 -10.57 10.82 -23.74
N LYS A 253 -10.48 12.05 -24.19
CA LYS A 253 -9.28 12.88 -24.09
C LYS A 253 -8.88 13.16 -22.64
N THR A 254 -9.84 13.49 -21.77
CA THR A 254 -9.56 13.74 -20.36
C THR A 254 -8.91 12.54 -19.69
N ARG A 255 -9.42 11.35 -19.94
CA ARG A 255 -8.91 10.12 -19.31
C ARG A 255 -7.60 9.65 -19.94
N SER A 256 -7.47 9.73 -21.28
CA SER A 256 -6.26 9.33 -21.98
C SER A 256 -5.07 10.27 -21.72
N GLU A 257 -5.30 11.56 -21.55
CA GLU A 257 -4.25 12.53 -21.25
C GLU A 257 -4.01 12.72 -19.75
N GLY A 258 -5.01 12.44 -18.93
CA GLY A 258 -5.00 12.65 -17.48
C GLY A 258 -4.39 11.50 -16.69
N PHE A 259 -4.51 10.26 -17.17
CA PHE A 259 -3.91 9.08 -16.55
C PHE A 259 -2.61 8.67 -17.24
N GLY A 260 -1.62 8.27 -16.45
CA GLY A 260 -0.40 7.65 -16.93
C GLY A 260 -0.62 6.23 -17.48
N SER A 261 0.34 5.72 -18.23
CA SER A 261 0.23 4.46 -18.98
C SER A 261 -0.05 3.24 -18.09
N GLU A 262 0.55 3.17 -16.90
CA GLU A 262 0.33 2.04 -15.97
C GLU A 262 -1.10 2.05 -15.41
N VAL A 263 -1.63 3.21 -15.05
CA VAL A 263 -3.02 3.34 -14.59
C VAL A 263 -4.00 2.97 -15.70
N GLN A 264 -3.78 3.46 -16.93
CA GLN A 264 -4.59 3.09 -18.10
C GLN A 264 -4.59 1.58 -18.31
N ARG A 265 -3.41 0.94 -18.26
CA ARG A 265 -3.27 -0.53 -18.40
C ARG A 265 -4.12 -1.27 -17.37
N ARG A 266 -4.04 -0.87 -16.08
CA ARG A 266 -4.80 -1.52 -15.01
C ARG A 266 -6.30 -1.29 -15.11
N ILE A 267 -6.74 -0.10 -15.52
CA ILE A 267 -8.15 0.17 -15.81
C ILE A 267 -8.65 -0.74 -16.94
N MET A 268 -7.88 -0.91 -18.01
CA MET A 268 -8.25 -1.78 -19.13
C MET A 268 -8.34 -3.25 -18.71
N ILE A 269 -7.34 -3.76 -17.97
CA ILE A 269 -7.36 -5.12 -17.41
C ILE A 269 -8.59 -5.30 -16.50
N GLY A 270 -8.85 -4.35 -15.60
CA GLY A 270 -9.98 -4.40 -14.69
C GLY A 270 -11.32 -4.43 -15.41
N THR A 271 -11.48 -3.59 -16.42
CA THR A 271 -12.69 -3.56 -17.26
C THR A 271 -12.89 -4.88 -17.99
N TYR A 272 -11.81 -5.46 -18.51
CA TYR A 272 -11.85 -6.75 -19.19
C TYR A 272 -12.30 -7.88 -18.26
N VAL A 273 -11.68 -8.00 -17.08
CA VAL A 273 -12.01 -9.10 -16.15
C VAL A 273 -13.40 -8.97 -15.52
N LEU A 274 -14.01 -7.78 -15.53
CA LEU A 274 -15.38 -7.54 -15.09
C LEU A 274 -16.41 -7.65 -16.21
N SER A 275 -15.99 -7.80 -17.47
CA SER A 275 -16.92 -7.85 -18.60
C SER A 275 -17.69 -9.16 -18.67
N SER A 276 -18.82 -9.15 -19.40
CA SER A 276 -19.66 -10.32 -19.61
C SER A 276 -18.87 -11.48 -20.22
N GLY A 277 -19.04 -12.67 -19.65
CA GLY A 277 -18.34 -13.89 -20.05
C GLY A 277 -16.96 -14.10 -19.39
N TYR A 278 -16.36 -13.05 -18.81
CA TYR A 278 -15.06 -13.14 -18.12
C TYR A 278 -15.16 -12.99 -16.61
N TYR A 279 -16.22 -12.37 -16.11
CA TYR A 279 -16.45 -12.14 -14.70
C TYR A 279 -16.33 -13.41 -13.84
N ASP A 280 -17.02 -14.49 -14.23
CA ASP A 280 -16.99 -15.76 -13.50
C ASP A 280 -15.65 -16.47 -13.63
N ALA A 281 -15.05 -16.43 -14.81
CA ALA A 281 -13.80 -17.12 -15.11
C ALA A 281 -12.59 -16.48 -14.41
N TYR A 282 -12.58 -15.16 -14.22
CA TYR A 282 -11.47 -14.41 -13.65
C TYR A 282 -11.79 -13.85 -12.27
N TYR A 283 -12.76 -12.92 -12.17
CA TYR A 283 -12.98 -12.18 -10.93
C TYR A 283 -13.51 -13.08 -9.80
N LEU A 284 -14.57 -13.84 -10.04
CA LEU A 284 -15.11 -14.77 -9.03
C LEU A 284 -14.11 -15.87 -8.68
N LYS A 285 -13.35 -16.37 -9.66
CA LYS A 285 -12.29 -17.33 -9.39
C LYS A 285 -11.20 -16.74 -8.50
N ALA A 286 -10.76 -15.52 -8.76
CA ALA A 286 -9.78 -14.82 -7.94
C ALA A 286 -10.29 -14.60 -6.50
N GLN A 287 -11.56 -14.26 -6.32
CA GLN A 287 -12.16 -14.13 -4.99
C GLN A 287 -12.17 -15.47 -4.22
N LYS A 288 -12.45 -16.59 -4.90
CA LYS A 288 -12.36 -17.93 -4.30
C LYS A 288 -10.92 -18.28 -3.90
N VAL A 289 -9.94 -17.98 -4.76
CA VAL A 289 -8.51 -18.20 -4.46
C VAL A 289 -8.07 -17.33 -3.28
N ARG A 290 -8.49 -16.06 -3.22
CA ARG A 290 -8.25 -15.18 -2.07
C ARG A 290 -8.74 -15.81 -0.76
N LYS A 291 -9.89 -16.48 -0.77
CA LYS A 291 -10.39 -17.21 0.41
C LYS A 291 -9.48 -18.40 0.78
N LEU A 292 -8.95 -19.12 -0.20
CA LEU A 292 -8.00 -20.22 0.05
C LEU A 292 -6.70 -19.69 0.66
N ILE A 293 -6.16 -18.58 0.14
CA ILE A 293 -4.97 -17.92 0.71
C ILE A 293 -5.23 -17.52 2.17
N LYS A 294 -6.41 -16.96 2.47
CA LYS A 294 -6.78 -16.63 3.86
C LYS A 294 -6.78 -17.87 4.76
N ASN A 295 -7.32 -18.99 4.28
CA ASN A 295 -7.41 -20.22 5.06
C ASN A 295 -6.03 -20.83 5.40
N ASP A 296 -4.97 -20.49 4.65
CA ASP A 296 -3.60 -20.91 4.99
C ASP A 296 -3.11 -20.25 6.30
N PHE A 297 -3.70 -19.12 6.70
CA PHE A 297 -3.35 -18.38 7.92
C PHE A 297 -4.29 -18.68 9.10
N ASP A 298 -5.47 -19.27 8.83
CA ASP A 298 -6.45 -19.63 9.86
C ASP A 298 -6.09 -21.01 10.48
#